data_b147273efec11b4d1ab4dd456a2aa97d
#
_entry.id   b147273efec11b4d1ab4dd456a2aa97d
#
_cell.length_a   1.000
_cell.length_b   1.000
_cell.length_c   1.000
_cell.angle_alpha   90.00
_cell.angle_beta   90.00
_cell.angle_gamma   90.00
#
_symmetry.space_group_name_H-M   'P 1'
#
loop_
_entity.id
_entity.type
_entity.pdbx_description
1 polymer ?
#
loop_
_entity_poly.entity_id
_entity_poly.type
_entity_poly.pdbx_seq_one_letter_code
_entity_poly.pdbx_strand_id
1 'polypeptide(L)'
;MEANNQGDLHKLSGSWLKVIAMITMAIDHTAAFLPFFQEHHVLYFVMRSIGRVAFIIFAFLLAEGFVYTHNRKKYGRNLIIFAFISQLPYSLIHRHFLFYTHTNVGFTLFLAFLGMLAMEHYKEDKAKLVAILVAIIIVTILIKPVRGLAGIGLVWVFFLLRSHQISRLFVGFCMIARNYTFGQVLGFAVLGLYNGRRGFIKGSIGKYTFYAFYPLHLFLLWMIRTIYFT
;
A
#
# COMPACT_ATOMS: atom_id res chain seq x y z
N MET A 1 -36.90 -23.63 9.33
CA MET A 1 -35.90 -22.54 9.46
C MET A 1 -34.54 -23.21 9.55
N GLU A 2 -33.97 -23.58 8.42
CA GLU A 2 -32.61 -24.11 8.34
C GLU A 2 -31.66 -22.92 8.32
N ALA A 3 -30.90 -22.74 9.40
CA ALA A 3 -29.80 -21.81 9.46
C ALA A 3 -28.74 -22.28 8.47
N ASN A 4 -28.58 -21.52 7.39
CA ASN A 4 -27.60 -21.74 6.34
C ASN A 4 -26.21 -21.57 6.94
N ASN A 5 -25.62 -22.65 7.42
CA ASN A 5 -24.29 -22.75 7.99
C ASN A 5 -23.26 -22.88 6.85
N GLN A 6 -23.29 -21.95 5.90
CA GLN A 6 -22.14 -21.73 5.04
C GLN A 6 -21.03 -21.12 5.91
N GLY A 7 -20.11 -21.97 6.31
CA GLY A 7 -18.96 -21.61 7.13
C GLY A 7 -18.29 -20.34 6.60
N ASP A 8 -18.24 -19.33 7.46
CA ASP A 8 -17.80 -17.97 7.18
C ASP A 8 -16.31 -17.99 6.78
N LEU A 9 -16.01 -18.35 5.52
CA LEU A 9 -14.67 -18.35 4.95
C LEU A 9 -14.04 -16.93 4.98
N HIS A 10 -14.90 -15.90 5.05
CA HIS A 10 -14.48 -14.51 5.09
C HIS A 10 -14.38 -13.99 6.54
N LYS A 11 -13.23 -14.20 7.17
CA LYS A 11 -13.02 -13.88 8.60
C LYS A 11 -12.32 -12.55 8.86
N LEU A 12 -11.67 -11.92 7.86
CA LEU A 12 -10.84 -10.75 8.07
C LEU A 12 -11.59 -9.44 7.78
N SER A 13 -11.68 -8.57 8.78
CA SER A 13 -12.16 -7.20 8.58
C SER A 13 -11.05 -6.27 8.06
N GLY A 14 -11.43 -5.08 7.56
CA GLY A 14 -10.47 -4.05 7.17
C GLY A 14 -9.50 -3.64 8.29
N SER A 15 -9.92 -3.79 9.56
CA SER A 15 -9.02 -3.55 10.71
C SER A 15 -7.95 -4.62 10.81
N TRP A 16 -8.28 -5.88 10.65
CA TRP A 16 -7.31 -6.97 10.63
C TRP A 16 -6.35 -6.87 9.45
N LEU A 17 -6.86 -6.52 8.26
CA LEU A 17 -6.01 -6.28 7.10
C LEU A 17 -4.96 -5.18 7.40
N LYS A 18 -5.35 -4.09 8.05
CA LYS A 18 -4.41 -3.03 8.45
C LYS A 18 -3.33 -3.54 9.40
N VAL A 19 -3.71 -4.30 10.43
CA VAL A 19 -2.76 -4.88 11.40
C VAL A 19 -1.77 -5.81 10.69
N ILE A 20 -2.26 -6.71 9.84
CA ILE A 20 -1.41 -7.62 9.04
C ILE A 20 -0.45 -6.81 8.16
N ALA A 21 -0.94 -5.78 7.48
CA ALA A 21 -0.11 -4.94 6.62
C ALA A 21 0.98 -4.20 7.41
N MET A 22 0.69 -3.70 8.62
CA MET A 22 1.69 -3.04 9.47
C MET A 22 2.78 -4.01 9.94
N ILE A 23 2.40 -5.20 10.40
CA ILE A 23 3.35 -6.22 10.87
C ILE A 23 4.24 -6.67 9.71
N THR A 24 3.65 -7.02 8.57
CA THR A 24 4.41 -7.48 7.40
C THR A 24 5.30 -6.37 6.81
N MET A 25 4.87 -5.10 6.89
CA MET A 25 5.68 -3.96 6.50
C MET A 25 6.87 -3.74 7.44
N ALA A 26 6.68 -3.89 8.76
CA ALA A 26 7.78 -3.80 9.72
C ALA A 26 8.82 -4.91 9.47
N ILE A 27 8.38 -6.15 9.23
CA ILE A 27 9.25 -7.27 8.88
C ILE A 27 10.05 -6.96 7.59
N ASP A 28 9.40 -6.47 6.54
CA ASP A 28 10.03 -6.10 5.27
C ASP A 28 11.14 -5.06 5.46
N HIS A 29 10.83 -3.98 6.17
CA HIS A 29 11.77 -2.87 6.35
C HIS A 29 12.90 -3.24 7.31
N THR A 30 12.65 -4.04 8.33
CA THR A 30 13.70 -4.58 9.21
C THR A 30 14.73 -5.36 8.38
N ALA A 31 14.28 -6.27 7.52
CA ALA A 31 15.16 -7.01 6.64
C ALA A 31 15.87 -6.12 5.62
N ALA A 32 15.16 -5.12 5.06
CA ALA A 32 15.70 -4.25 4.03
C ALA A 32 16.81 -3.32 4.51
N PHE A 33 16.72 -2.86 5.77
CA PHE A 33 17.53 -1.74 6.25
C PHE A 33 18.55 -2.09 7.33
N LEU A 34 18.39 -3.22 8.05
CA LEU A 34 19.38 -3.66 9.03
C LEU A 34 20.39 -4.63 8.39
N PRO A 35 21.70 -4.31 8.43
CA PRO A 35 22.76 -5.08 7.80
C PRO A 35 22.78 -6.56 8.21
N PHE A 36 22.56 -6.85 9.48
CA PHE A 36 22.51 -8.21 10.01
C PHE A 36 21.63 -9.17 9.16
N PHE A 37 20.44 -8.72 8.77
CA PHE A 37 19.54 -9.55 7.96
C PHE A 37 20.01 -9.68 6.52
N GLN A 38 20.71 -8.69 5.98
CA GLN A 38 21.21 -8.71 4.60
C GLN A 38 22.33 -9.75 4.42
N GLU A 39 23.09 -10.05 5.48
CA GLU A 39 24.13 -11.08 5.49
C GLU A 39 23.54 -12.50 5.54
N HIS A 40 22.31 -12.67 6.04
CA HIS A 40 21.62 -13.95 6.16
C HIS A 40 20.64 -14.17 5.01
N HIS A 41 21.12 -14.55 3.84
CA HIS A 41 20.35 -14.60 2.58
C HIS A 41 18.98 -15.29 2.68
N VAL A 42 18.89 -16.45 3.35
CA VAL A 42 17.61 -17.18 3.50
C VAL A 42 16.62 -16.38 4.33
N LEU A 43 17.07 -15.89 5.50
CA LEU A 43 16.24 -15.09 6.39
C LEU A 43 15.79 -13.78 5.71
N TYR A 44 16.72 -13.10 5.05
CA TYR A 44 16.42 -11.92 4.23
C TYR A 44 15.32 -12.21 3.21
N PHE A 45 15.49 -13.28 2.41
CA PHE A 45 14.53 -13.64 1.37
C PHE A 45 13.14 -13.94 1.96
N VAL A 46 13.06 -14.69 3.05
CA VAL A 46 11.79 -15.02 3.73
C VAL A 46 11.11 -13.77 4.24
N MET A 47 11.82 -12.90 4.98
CA MET A 47 11.26 -11.67 5.53
C MET A 47 10.81 -10.71 4.42
N ARG A 48 11.60 -10.56 3.35
CA ARG A 48 11.23 -9.76 2.18
C ARG A 48 10.02 -10.32 1.45
N SER A 49 9.87 -11.64 1.39
CA SER A 49 8.70 -12.31 0.81
C SER A 49 7.43 -12.03 1.63
N ILE A 50 7.50 -12.18 2.96
CA ILE A 50 6.39 -11.82 3.87
C ILE A 50 6.03 -10.35 3.70
N GLY A 51 7.01 -9.47 3.58
CA GLY A 51 6.81 -8.04 3.42
C GLY A 51 6.03 -7.63 2.18
N ARG A 52 6.02 -8.45 1.11
CA ARG A 52 5.25 -8.17 -0.12
C ARG A 52 3.74 -8.07 0.15
N VAL A 53 3.24 -8.75 1.18
CA VAL A 53 1.84 -8.72 1.63
C VAL A 53 1.38 -7.30 1.94
N ALA A 54 2.23 -6.50 2.60
CA ALA A 54 1.88 -5.17 3.09
C ALA A 54 1.34 -4.24 2.00
N PHE A 55 2.10 -4.09 0.90
CA PHE A 55 1.71 -3.16 -0.17
C PHE A 55 0.41 -3.59 -0.86
N ILE A 56 0.21 -4.90 -1.08
CA ILE A 56 -0.99 -5.45 -1.70
C ILE A 56 -2.22 -5.06 -0.87
N ILE A 57 -2.14 -5.23 0.45
CA ILE A 57 -3.21 -4.86 1.37
C ILE A 57 -3.44 -3.35 1.39
N PHE A 58 -2.38 -2.52 1.44
CA PHE A 58 -2.55 -1.06 1.43
C PHE A 58 -3.15 -0.55 0.12
N ALA A 59 -2.74 -1.10 -1.03
CA ALA A 59 -3.33 -0.77 -2.32
C ALA A 59 -4.83 -1.10 -2.37
N PHE A 60 -5.20 -2.28 -1.85
CA PHE A 60 -6.58 -2.70 -1.73
C PHE A 60 -7.38 -1.79 -0.79
N LEU A 61 -6.87 -1.52 0.40
CA LEU A 61 -7.53 -0.66 1.39
C LEU A 61 -7.65 0.79 0.93
N LEU A 62 -6.75 1.27 0.07
CA LEU A 62 -6.87 2.59 -0.55
C LEU A 62 -8.07 2.64 -1.49
N ALA A 63 -8.22 1.62 -2.36
CA ALA A 63 -9.36 1.53 -3.28
C ALA A 63 -10.70 1.39 -2.52
N GLU A 64 -10.76 0.51 -1.51
CA GLU A 64 -11.93 0.37 -0.62
C GLU A 64 -12.23 1.69 0.12
N GLY A 65 -11.20 2.29 0.73
CA GLY A 65 -11.33 3.57 1.43
C GLY A 65 -11.80 4.71 0.52
N PHE A 66 -11.39 4.72 -0.75
CA PHE A 66 -11.86 5.68 -1.74
C PHE A 66 -13.37 5.54 -1.98
N VAL A 67 -13.87 4.34 -2.14
CA VAL A 67 -15.30 4.08 -2.38
C VAL A 67 -16.17 4.48 -1.18
N TYR A 68 -15.73 4.14 0.03
CA TYR A 68 -16.53 4.37 1.25
C TYR A 68 -16.34 5.75 1.90
N THR A 69 -15.42 6.60 1.41
CA THR A 69 -15.23 7.92 2.00
C THR A 69 -16.21 8.96 1.45
N HIS A 70 -16.86 9.70 2.33
CA HIS A 70 -17.74 10.81 1.94
C HIS A 70 -16.93 12.07 1.57
N ASN A 71 -15.73 12.26 2.12
CA ASN A 71 -14.91 13.45 1.91
C ASN A 71 -13.61 13.12 1.18
N ARG A 72 -13.68 13.05 -0.17
CA ARG A 72 -12.54 12.79 -1.05
C ARG A 72 -11.43 13.84 -0.87
N LYS A 73 -11.78 15.12 -0.71
CA LYS A 73 -10.80 16.21 -0.51
C LYS A 73 -9.96 15.98 0.75
N LYS A 74 -10.63 15.67 1.88
CA LYS A 74 -9.95 15.36 3.15
C LYS A 74 -9.09 14.11 3.05
N TYR A 75 -9.55 13.11 2.31
CA TYR A 75 -8.78 11.87 2.11
C TYR A 75 -7.50 12.14 1.30
N GLY A 76 -7.60 12.78 0.14
CA GLY A 76 -6.44 13.16 -0.69
C GLY A 76 -5.45 14.06 0.06
N ARG A 77 -5.96 15.09 0.80
CA ARG A 77 -5.12 15.94 1.64
C ARG A 77 -4.33 15.13 2.67
N ASN A 78 -4.95 14.17 3.35
CA ASN A 78 -4.25 13.33 4.32
C ASN A 78 -3.19 12.45 3.66
N LEU A 79 -3.44 11.93 2.45
CA LEU A 79 -2.47 11.12 1.71
C LEU A 79 -1.24 11.94 1.29
N ILE A 80 -1.45 13.16 0.78
CA ILE A 80 -0.32 13.99 0.38
C ILE A 80 0.49 14.48 1.57
N ILE A 81 -0.15 14.87 2.68
CA ILE A 81 0.54 15.23 3.94
C ILE A 81 1.35 14.02 4.45
N PHE A 82 0.76 12.83 4.45
CA PHE A 82 1.44 11.59 4.80
C PHE A 82 2.67 11.34 3.92
N ALA A 83 2.55 11.53 2.59
CA ALA A 83 3.65 11.35 1.66
C ALA A 83 4.82 12.30 1.96
N PHE A 84 4.54 13.59 2.22
CA PHE A 84 5.58 14.57 2.56
C PHE A 84 6.22 14.31 3.93
N ILE A 85 5.43 14.04 4.97
CA ILE A 85 5.96 13.73 6.32
C ILE A 85 6.85 12.48 6.26
N SER A 86 6.46 11.48 5.49
CA SER A 86 7.20 10.23 5.36
C SER A 86 8.47 10.35 4.52
N GLN A 87 8.62 11.41 3.73
CA GLN A 87 9.78 11.56 2.84
C GLN A 87 11.07 11.75 3.62
N LEU A 88 11.06 12.50 4.72
CA LEU A 88 12.26 12.70 5.53
C LEU A 88 12.82 11.39 6.10
N PRO A 89 12.06 10.60 6.91
CA PRO A 89 12.60 9.33 7.42
C PRO A 89 12.91 8.33 6.30
N TYR A 90 12.18 8.37 5.18
CA TYR A 90 12.48 7.55 4.01
C TYR A 90 13.83 7.93 3.37
N SER A 91 14.14 9.21 3.25
CA SER A 91 15.43 9.67 2.72
C SER A 91 16.58 9.36 3.68
N LEU A 92 16.41 9.60 4.98
CA LEU A 92 17.41 9.32 6.01
C LEU A 92 17.83 7.85 6.02
N ILE A 93 16.89 6.91 5.97
CA ILE A 93 17.19 5.47 6.01
C ILE A 93 17.94 5.01 4.74
N HIS A 94 17.79 5.73 3.62
CA HIS A 94 18.56 5.52 2.39
C HIS A 94 19.88 6.31 2.35
N ARG A 95 20.31 6.90 3.49
CA ARG A 95 21.54 7.70 3.64
C ARG A 95 21.55 9.00 2.82
N HIS A 96 20.39 9.60 2.58
CA HIS A 96 20.23 10.90 1.94
C HIS A 96 19.47 11.84 2.88
N PHE A 97 19.99 13.05 3.12
CA PHE A 97 19.36 13.95 4.09
C PHE A 97 18.06 14.58 3.56
N LEU A 98 18.03 15.09 2.34
CA LEU A 98 16.87 15.80 1.80
C LEU A 98 16.45 15.30 0.40
N PHE A 99 17.40 14.98 -0.45
CA PHE A 99 17.15 14.69 -1.86
C PHE A 99 17.56 13.25 -2.19
N TYR A 100 16.65 12.32 -1.94
CA TYR A 100 16.76 11.00 -2.50
C TYR A 100 16.09 10.97 -3.88
N THR A 101 16.71 10.30 -4.84
CA THR A 101 16.22 10.24 -6.23
C THR A 101 14.89 9.53 -6.39
N HIS A 102 14.41 8.88 -5.33
CA HIS A 102 13.13 8.17 -5.28
C HIS A 102 12.26 8.75 -4.17
N THR A 103 10.97 8.80 -4.43
CA THR A 103 9.99 9.19 -3.41
C THR A 103 9.36 7.97 -2.75
N ASN A 104 8.86 8.15 -1.53
CA ASN A 104 8.27 7.07 -0.74
C ASN A 104 6.92 6.57 -1.30
N VAL A 105 6.44 5.46 -0.74
CA VAL A 105 5.18 4.80 -1.16
C VAL A 105 3.94 5.69 -1.02
N GLY A 106 3.96 6.70 -0.17
CA GLY A 106 2.86 7.66 0.01
C GLY A 106 2.54 8.40 -1.30
N PHE A 107 3.57 8.76 -2.09
CA PHE A 107 3.38 9.37 -3.40
C PHE A 107 2.75 8.40 -4.41
N THR A 108 3.12 7.10 -4.38
CA THR A 108 2.42 6.08 -5.19
C THR A 108 0.93 6.04 -4.87
N LEU A 109 0.59 5.99 -3.58
CA LEU A 109 -0.80 5.93 -3.13
C LEU A 109 -1.57 7.21 -3.47
N PHE A 110 -0.93 8.37 -3.34
CA PHE A 110 -1.54 9.66 -3.70
C PHE A 110 -1.80 9.78 -5.20
N LEU A 111 -0.83 9.43 -6.06
CA LEU A 111 -1.01 9.45 -7.51
C LEU A 111 -2.09 8.46 -7.96
N ALA A 112 -2.12 7.25 -7.37
CA ALA A 112 -3.19 6.30 -7.61
C ALA A 112 -4.57 6.85 -7.21
N PHE A 113 -4.64 7.55 -6.07
CA PHE A 113 -5.85 8.22 -5.60
C PHE A 113 -6.33 9.30 -6.59
N LEU A 114 -5.42 10.12 -7.13
CA LEU A 114 -5.76 11.12 -8.15
C LEU A 114 -6.32 10.46 -9.42
N GLY A 115 -5.76 9.34 -9.84
CA GLY A 115 -6.28 8.59 -10.99
C GLY A 115 -7.70 8.05 -10.75
N MET A 116 -8.00 7.54 -9.55
CA MET A 116 -9.38 7.13 -9.20
C MET A 116 -10.34 8.33 -9.20
N LEU A 117 -9.91 9.50 -8.72
CA LEU A 117 -10.72 10.73 -8.82
C LEU A 117 -10.99 11.10 -10.27
N ALA A 118 -10.00 11.03 -11.14
CA ALA A 118 -10.15 11.33 -12.56
C ALA A 118 -11.12 10.35 -13.23
N MET A 119 -10.99 9.03 -12.96
CA MET A 119 -11.89 8.00 -13.48
C MET A 119 -13.34 8.19 -13.04
N GLU A 120 -13.57 8.67 -11.82
CA GLU A 120 -14.91 8.92 -11.30
C GLU A 120 -15.51 10.21 -11.90
N HIS A 121 -14.71 11.29 -11.98
CA HIS A 121 -15.20 12.62 -12.36
C HIS A 121 -15.32 12.81 -13.88
N TYR A 122 -14.36 12.27 -14.65
CA TYR A 122 -14.28 12.46 -16.11
C TYR A 122 -14.68 11.21 -16.90
N LYS A 123 -15.54 10.36 -16.35
CA LYS A 123 -15.99 9.13 -17.02
C LYS A 123 -16.63 9.37 -18.39
N GLU A 124 -17.32 10.51 -18.56
CA GLU A 124 -17.98 10.92 -19.80
C GLU A 124 -17.02 11.70 -20.75
N ASP A 125 -16.02 12.40 -20.21
CA ASP A 125 -15.03 13.16 -20.99
C ASP A 125 -13.74 12.36 -21.12
N LYS A 126 -13.72 11.45 -22.11
CA LYS A 126 -12.58 10.53 -22.31
C LYS A 126 -11.28 11.24 -22.61
N ALA A 127 -11.33 12.40 -23.32
CA ALA A 127 -10.13 13.15 -23.66
C ALA A 127 -9.45 13.71 -22.42
N LYS A 128 -10.21 14.35 -21.51
CA LYS A 128 -9.69 14.83 -20.23
C LYS A 128 -9.22 13.69 -19.34
N LEU A 129 -9.97 12.59 -19.28
CA LEU A 129 -9.55 11.41 -18.52
C LEU A 129 -8.19 10.92 -18.96
N VAL A 130 -8.01 10.67 -20.27
CA VAL A 130 -6.74 10.20 -20.82
C VAL A 130 -5.62 11.21 -20.56
N ALA A 131 -5.84 12.50 -20.77
CA ALA A 131 -4.84 13.54 -20.51
C ALA A 131 -4.36 13.53 -19.05
N ILE A 132 -5.28 13.40 -18.08
CA ILE A 132 -4.93 13.33 -16.65
C ILE A 132 -4.17 12.03 -16.32
N LEU A 133 -4.60 10.88 -16.84
CA LEU A 133 -3.89 9.62 -16.61
C LEU A 133 -2.48 9.65 -17.21
N VAL A 134 -2.30 10.23 -18.39
CA VAL A 134 -0.98 10.44 -19.00
C VAL A 134 -0.12 11.38 -18.13
N ALA A 135 -0.69 12.48 -17.65
CA ALA A 135 0.03 13.37 -16.73
C ALA A 135 0.47 12.63 -15.44
N ILE A 136 -0.37 11.78 -14.86
CA ILE A 136 -0.01 10.95 -13.70
C ILE A 136 1.14 9.99 -14.04
N ILE A 137 1.13 9.38 -15.22
CA ILE A 137 2.21 8.49 -15.69
C ILE A 137 3.53 9.28 -15.81
N ILE A 138 3.49 10.46 -16.44
CA ILE A 138 4.67 11.34 -16.58
C ILE A 138 5.21 11.72 -15.20
N VAL A 139 4.37 12.20 -14.30
CA VAL A 139 4.78 12.55 -12.93
C VAL A 139 5.38 11.35 -12.22
N THR A 140 4.79 10.16 -12.38
CA THR A 140 5.32 8.91 -11.78
C THR A 140 6.73 8.60 -12.28
N ILE A 141 7.00 8.79 -13.57
CA ILE A 141 8.33 8.57 -14.16
C ILE A 141 9.34 9.58 -13.62
N LEU A 142 8.93 10.84 -13.45
CA LEU A 142 9.79 11.92 -12.97
C LEU A 142 10.18 11.77 -11.49
N ILE A 143 9.21 11.52 -10.62
CA ILE A 143 9.46 11.47 -9.16
C ILE A 143 9.82 10.08 -8.65
N LYS A 144 9.76 9.05 -9.50
CA LYS A 144 10.16 7.66 -9.25
C LYS A 144 9.68 7.11 -7.88
N PRO A 145 8.37 7.11 -7.60
CA PRO A 145 7.88 6.65 -6.31
C PRO A 145 8.07 5.13 -6.16
N VAL A 146 8.25 4.69 -4.93
CA VAL A 146 8.32 3.25 -4.61
C VAL A 146 7.07 2.54 -5.17
N ARG A 147 7.25 1.41 -5.84
CA ARG A 147 6.24 0.66 -6.59
C ARG A 147 5.83 1.28 -7.94
N GLY A 148 6.09 2.55 -8.20
CA GLY A 148 5.92 3.18 -9.51
C GLY A 148 4.58 2.89 -10.18
N LEU A 149 4.62 2.74 -11.51
CA LEU A 149 3.42 2.47 -12.33
C LEU A 149 2.70 1.16 -11.95
N ALA A 150 3.45 0.10 -11.60
CA ALA A 150 2.85 -1.17 -11.19
C ALA A 150 2.01 -1.02 -9.89
N GLY A 151 2.50 -0.20 -8.95
CA GLY A 151 1.75 0.07 -7.73
C GLY A 151 0.48 0.89 -7.98
N ILE A 152 0.55 1.91 -8.83
CA ILE A 152 -0.60 2.73 -9.23
C ILE A 152 -1.64 1.86 -9.96
N GLY A 153 -1.19 1.07 -10.94
CA GLY A 153 -2.06 0.19 -11.70
C GLY A 153 -2.74 -0.86 -10.84
N LEU A 154 -2.06 -1.42 -9.82
CA LEU A 154 -2.68 -2.35 -8.89
C LEU A 154 -3.86 -1.71 -8.13
N VAL A 155 -3.70 -0.48 -7.64
CA VAL A 155 -4.79 0.27 -7.00
C VAL A 155 -5.95 0.48 -7.98
N TRP A 156 -5.65 0.85 -9.23
CA TRP A 156 -6.68 1.05 -10.26
C TRP A 156 -7.41 -0.25 -10.61
N VAL A 157 -6.71 -1.38 -10.70
CA VAL A 157 -7.32 -2.70 -10.87
C VAL A 157 -8.27 -3.01 -9.72
N PHE A 158 -7.86 -2.79 -8.48
CA PHE A 158 -8.73 -2.98 -7.31
C PHE A 158 -9.96 -2.06 -7.32
N PHE A 159 -9.84 -0.86 -7.83
CA PHE A 159 -10.94 0.09 -7.96
C PHE A 159 -11.88 -0.29 -9.11
N LEU A 160 -11.35 -0.54 -10.30
CA LEU A 160 -12.14 -0.81 -11.50
C LEU A 160 -12.88 -2.16 -11.44
N LEU A 161 -12.22 -3.19 -10.91
CA LEU A 161 -12.78 -4.53 -10.80
C LEU A 161 -13.46 -4.82 -9.44
N ARG A 162 -13.84 -3.77 -8.69
CA ARG A 162 -14.38 -3.92 -7.32
C ARG A 162 -15.64 -4.76 -7.23
N SER A 163 -16.47 -4.81 -8.27
CA SER A 163 -17.67 -5.63 -8.35
C SER A 163 -17.40 -7.13 -8.56
N HIS A 164 -16.19 -7.49 -9.00
CA HIS A 164 -15.80 -8.86 -9.34
C HIS A 164 -14.57 -9.29 -8.51
N GLN A 165 -14.84 -9.83 -7.32
CA GLN A 165 -13.78 -10.17 -6.36
C GLN A 165 -12.70 -11.11 -6.93
N ILE A 166 -13.11 -12.19 -7.61
CA ILE A 166 -12.17 -13.15 -8.20
C ILE A 166 -11.30 -12.45 -9.28
N SER A 167 -11.94 -11.71 -10.19
CA SER A 167 -11.24 -11.02 -11.29
C SER A 167 -10.24 -10.00 -10.77
N ARG A 168 -10.60 -9.20 -9.76
CA ARG A 168 -9.68 -8.20 -9.20
C ARG A 168 -8.46 -8.80 -8.52
N LEU A 169 -8.62 -9.96 -7.85
CA LEU A 169 -7.50 -10.66 -7.22
C LEU A 169 -6.61 -11.32 -8.28
N PHE A 170 -7.19 -11.98 -9.26
CA PHE A 170 -6.45 -12.65 -10.32
C PHE A 170 -5.68 -11.66 -11.21
N VAL A 171 -6.35 -10.63 -11.75
CA VAL A 171 -5.70 -9.61 -12.58
C VAL A 171 -4.64 -8.85 -11.79
N GLY A 172 -4.93 -8.48 -10.53
CA GLY A 172 -3.97 -7.83 -9.66
C GLY A 172 -2.74 -8.70 -9.40
N PHE A 173 -2.91 -10.01 -9.18
CA PHE A 173 -1.81 -10.95 -9.03
C PHE A 173 -0.97 -11.04 -10.29
N CYS A 174 -1.56 -11.28 -11.45
CA CYS A 174 -0.84 -11.36 -12.75
C CYS A 174 -0.04 -10.08 -13.03
N MET A 175 -0.57 -8.92 -12.67
CA MET A 175 0.08 -7.63 -12.92
C MET A 175 1.36 -7.43 -12.12
N ILE A 176 1.46 -7.96 -10.89
CA ILE A 176 2.59 -7.74 -10.01
C ILE A 176 3.41 -9.01 -9.71
N ALA A 177 3.02 -10.16 -10.26
CA ALA A 177 3.72 -11.42 -10.09
C ALA A 177 5.13 -11.35 -10.71
N ARG A 178 6.15 -11.18 -9.86
CA ARG A 178 7.56 -11.07 -10.21
C ARG A 178 8.38 -11.74 -9.09
N ASN A 179 9.57 -11.25 -8.82
CA ASN A 179 10.39 -11.70 -7.70
C ASN A 179 9.56 -11.73 -6.40
N TYR A 180 9.79 -12.72 -5.55
CA TYR A 180 9.05 -12.97 -4.30
C TYR A 180 7.58 -13.38 -4.50
N THR A 181 7.29 -14.17 -5.53
CA THR A 181 5.94 -14.63 -5.88
C THR A 181 5.20 -15.27 -4.69
N PHE A 182 5.88 -16.03 -3.82
CA PHE A 182 5.27 -16.62 -2.63
C PHE A 182 4.59 -15.56 -1.74
N GLY A 183 5.28 -14.48 -1.41
CA GLY A 183 4.70 -13.41 -0.60
C GLY A 183 3.54 -12.68 -1.29
N GLN A 184 3.56 -12.62 -2.63
CA GLN A 184 2.46 -12.07 -3.40
C GLN A 184 1.24 -13.00 -3.35
N VAL A 185 1.41 -14.31 -3.55
CA VAL A 185 0.34 -15.30 -3.37
C VAL A 185 -0.29 -15.18 -1.99
N LEU A 186 0.54 -15.11 -0.94
CA LEU A 186 0.06 -14.93 0.43
C LEU A 186 -0.76 -13.64 0.61
N GLY A 187 -0.31 -12.53 0.02
CA GLY A 187 -1.03 -11.25 0.07
C GLY A 187 -2.41 -11.33 -0.57
N PHE A 188 -2.53 -11.95 -1.75
CA PHE A 188 -3.83 -12.12 -2.40
C PHE A 188 -4.70 -13.16 -1.70
N ALA A 189 -4.13 -14.22 -1.11
CA ALA A 189 -4.86 -15.17 -0.28
C ALA A 189 -5.48 -14.48 0.95
N VAL A 190 -4.71 -13.62 1.64
CA VAL A 190 -5.21 -12.81 2.77
C VAL A 190 -6.36 -11.89 2.33
N LEU A 191 -6.26 -11.26 1.14
CA LEU A 191 -7.35 -10.44 0.60
C LEU A 191 -8.59 -11.28 0.26
N GLY A 192 -8.42 -12.54 -0.16
CA GLY A 192 -9.51 -13.47 -0.40
C GLY A 192 -10.36 -13.74 0.85
N LEU A 193 -9.78 -13.57 2.05
CA LEU A 193 -10.47 -13.74 3.34
C LEU A 193 -11.19 -12.45 3.81
N TYR A 194 -11.15 -11.36 3.05
CA TYR A 194 -11.79 -10.10 3.44
C TYR A 194 -13.31 -10.19 3.43
N ASN A 195 -13.95 -9.80 4.54
CA ASN A 195 -15.39 -9.91 4.76
C ASN A 195 -16.21 -8.65 4.39
N GLY A 196 -15.60 -7.65 3.75
CA GLY A 196 -16.27 -6.40 3.39
C GLY A 196 -16.55 -5.44 4.55
N ARG A 197 -16.24 -5.82 5.80
CA ARG A 197 -16.52 -5.01 6.99
C ARG A 197 -15.34 -4.17 7.44
N ARG A 198 -15.61 -2.96 7.92
CA ARG A 198 -14.56 -2.04 8.43
C ARG A 198 -13.77 -2.61 9.62
N GLY A 199 -14.45 -3.27 10.55
CA GLY A 199 -13.87 -3.84 11.76
C GLY A 199 -13.78 -2.86 12.94
N PHE A 200 -12.90 -3.18 13.91
CA PHE A 200 -12.83 -2.53 15.23
C PHE A 200 -12.09 -1.18 15.24
N ILE A 201 -11.22 -0.91 14.26
CA ILE A 201 -10.49 0.37 14.20
C ILE A 201 -11.42 1.47 13.70
N LYS A 202 -11.88 2.27 14.64
CA LYS A 202 -12.82 3.37 14.42
C LYS A 202 -12.22 4.69 14.93
N GLY A 203 -12.80 5.82 14.49
CA GLY A 203 -12.43 7.14 14.97
C GLY A 203 -11.13 7.71 14.41
N SER A 204 -10.77 8.90 14.90
CA SER A 204 -9.61 9.65 14.43
C SER A 204 -8.30 9.06 14.94
N ILE A 205 -8.25 8.63 16.20
CA ILE A 205 -7.04 8.05 16.81
C ILE A 205 -6.57 6.84 16.00
N GLY A 206 -7.44 5.83 15.80
CA GLY A 206 -7.09 4.65 15.03
C GLY A 206 -6.62 4.99 13.62
N LYS A 207 -7.25 5.98 12.95
CA LYS A 207 -6.84 6.44 11.63
C LYS A 207 -5.42 7.02 11.65
N TYR A 208 -5.13 7.96 12.55
CA TYR A 208 -3.83 8.64 12.58
C TYR A 208 -2.69 7.75 13.06
N THR A 209 -2.96 6.75 13.92
CA THR A 209 -1.99 5.72 14.28
C THR A 209 -1.43 5.00 13.05
N PHE A 210 -2.29 4.66 12.07
CA PHE A 210 -1.85 4.02 10.83
C PHE A 210 -1.03 4.95 9.93
N TYR A 211 -1.37 6.23 9.86
CA TYR A 211 -0.56 7.21 9.12
C TYR A 211 0.80 7.45 9.80
N ALA A 212 0.82 7.51 11.13
CA ALA A 212 2.05 7.74 11.88
C ALA A 212 3.01 6.54 11.87
N PHE A 213 2.47 5.32 11.81
CA PHE A 213 3.28 4.10 11.88
C PHE A 213 4.39 4.07 10.82
N TYR A 214 4.07 4.41 9.56
CA TYR A 214 5.03 4.33 8.46
C TYR A 214 6.24 5.29 8.66
N PRO A 215 6.08 6.60 8.89
CA PRO A 215 7.23 7.45 9.15
C PRO A 215 7.95 7.12 10.46
N LEU A 216 7.23 6.74 11.52
CA LEU A 216 7.84 6.46 12.83
C LEU A 216 8.71 5.20 12.81
N HIS A 217 8.24 4.08 12.21
CA HIS A 217 9.06 2.88 12.18
C HIS A 217 10.29 3.02 11.26
N LEU A 218 10.19 3.78 10.17
CA LEU A 218 11.35 4.09 9.34
C LEU A 218 12.38 4.93 10.09
N PHE A 219 11.91 5.91 10.85
CA PHE A 219 12.77 6.74 11.69
C PHE A 219 13.45 5.91 12.79
N LEU A 220 12.69 5.02 13.44
CA LEU A 220 13.24 4.09 14.43
C LEU A 220 14.31 3.17 13.83
N LEU A 221 14.05 2.58 12.66
CA LEU A 221 15.03 1.74 11.97
C LEU A 221 16.27 2.52 11.55
N TRP A 222 16.11 3.76 11.11
CA TRP A 222 17.24 4.65 10.84
C TRP A 222 18.08 4.91 12.08
N MET A 223 17.47 5.21 13.24
CA MET A 223 18.16 5.36 14.51
C MET A 223 18.92 4.10 14.92
N ILE A 224 18.25 2.94 14.90
CA ILE A 224 18.88 1.65 15.23
C ILE A 224 20.08 1.40 14.31
N ARG A 225 19.90 1.60 13.01
CA ARG A 225 20.97 1.42 12.03
C ARG A 225 22.17 2.34 12.29
N THR A 226 21.91 3.60 12.60
CA THR A 226 22.97 4.59 12.84
C THR A 226 23.70 4.33 14.15
N ILE A 227 23.00 3.86 15.20
CA ILE A 227 23.63 3.62 16.52
C ILE A 227 24.45 2.32 16.54
N TYR A 228 23.97 1.26 15.91
CA TYR A 228 24.54 -0.08 16.07
C TYR A 228 25.33 -0.60 14.85
N PHE A 229 25.20 0.04 13.68
CA PHE A 229 25.76 -0.47 12.43
C PHE A 229 26.53 0.61 11.62
N THR A 230 26.84 1.74 12.22
CA THR A 230 27.80 2.74 11.69
C THR A 230 29.08 2.66 12.44
#